data_d9cf20795fdf197abab0212c160e62c5
#
_entry.id   d9cf20795fdf197abab0212c160e62c5
#
_cell.length_a   1.000
_cell.length_b   1.000
_cell.length_c   1.000
_cell.angle_alpha   90.00
_cell.angle_beta   90.00
_cell.angle_gamma   90.00
#
_symmetry.space_group_name_H-M   'P 1'
#
loop_
_entity.id
_entity.type
_entity.pdbx_description
1 polymer ?
#
loop_
_entity_poly.entity_id
_entity_poly.type
_entity_poly.pdbx_seq_one_letter_code
_entity_poly.pdbx_strand_id
1 'polypeptide(L)'
;MLAFRAIAPDGSPVDGFSFDGNTVTYERDEHVEAGIRAELELPETDDPRWLVPGVFYGENRVESCTRLYPRFTPGRADVERMESDAWSFRADRCSTPAVFSGGRGLVTSEVSPLGQAGVGFALRNGRPVVWLDFPYREEPLRYDGSETPAPRDVQTYRWQPGESVELDVREGDLSSLRRAAPFVDPGWVPVEEAAALAAFGLHRWHYRADPPRLLETVGFDREGDRDAMHVSWVSGVPYAYALLRHGSRVGNREYAAAAEAVLDHVASSLAPSGTFWAQWTATRGWTTGWHPDHSRLHARTLADATLFLHRSGPRWEEAVRSNLDVACRTQREDGALPSAHHVETGDAVSWEGTAGIAWIPALVEAGRLEEARRAGEYYGRFDIFSGAPEDVDLAPTSEDGYAAVMAFVALEDWEAARRAADWMLTFRYTYDVEFSPQTLLGRYEFKTRGADQASPANQHLHAFGLICLPEMVRLARVTGEQWYEQTTRENLACFRQFVARHDGDFGARRGMTTERYYQTDVFEAKGGVLPLSHAWTGGVLLYGCEAALELGL
;
A
#
# COMPACT_ATOMS: atom_id res chain seq x y z
N MET A 1 20.81 -10.13 22.30
CA MET A 1 20.22 -11.29 23.04
C MET A 1 18.82 -10.87 23.46
N LEU A 2 17.82 -11.69 23.19
CA LEU A 2 16.43 -11.43 23.60
C LEU A 2 16.34 -11.47 25.14
N ALA A 3 15.76 -10.43 25.72
CA ALA A 3 15.56 -10.29 27.15
C ALA A 3 14.12 -9.89 27.46
N PHE A 4 13.56 -10.47 28.53
CA PHE A 4 12.24 -10.13 29.03
C PHE A 4 12.35 -9.32 30.32
N ARG A 5 11.42 -8.39 30.52
CA ARG A 5 11.27 -7.65 31.77
C ARG A 5 9.82 -7.22 32.00
N ALA A 6 9.40 -7.18 33.26
CA ALA A 6 8.15 -6.55 33.64
C ALA A 6 8.38 -5.06 33.86
N ILE A 7 7.43 -4.24 33.42
CA ILE A 7 7.50 -2.77 33.44
C ILE A 7 6.21 -2.15 33.97
N ALA A 8 6.35 -1.15 34.82
CA ALA A 8 5.24 -0.31 35.31
C ALA A 8 4.76 0.67 34.20
N PRO A 9 3.62 1.38 34.42
CA PRO A 9 3.12 2.38 33.47
C PRO A 9 4.11 3.49 33.12
N ASP A 10 5.01 3.85 34.04
CA ASP A 10 6.07 4.84 33.80
C ASP A 10 7.32 4.26 33.10
N GLY A 11 7.36 2.94 32.87
CA GLY A 11 8.47 2.23 32.24
C GLY A 11 9.53 1.72 33.24
N SER A 12 9.37 1.97 34.55
CA SER A 12 10.27 1.44 35.57
C SER A 12 10.16 -0.09 35.71
N PRO A 13 11.23 -0.80 36.08
CA PRO A 13 11.18 -2.24 36.29
C PRO A 13 10.23 -2.62 37.43
N VAL A 14 9.56 -3.77 37.27
CA VAL A 14 8.73 -4.39 38.30
C VAL A 14 9.31 -5.76 38.66
N ASP A 15 9.53 -5.97 39.95
CA ASP A 15 10.09 -7.22 40.46
C ASP A 15 9.03 -8.30 40.69
N GLY A 16 9.45 -9.54 40.82
CA GLY A 16 8.59 -10.67 41.16
C GLY A 16 8.11 -11.46 39.94
N PHE A 17 8.82 -11.35 38.83
CA PHE A 17 8.59 -12.13 37.64
C PHE A 17 9.76 -13.04 37.32
N SER A 18 9.47 -14.25 36.88
CA SER A 18 10.42 -15.17 36.26
C SER A 18 10.06 -15.41 34.79
N PHE A 19 11.08 -15.73 33.98
CA PHE A 19 10.98 -15.89 32.55
C PHE A 19 11.63 -17.21 32.13
N ASP A 20 10.88 -18.09 31.49
CA ASP A 20 11.38 -19.36 30.91
C ASP A 20 10.97 -19.42 29.44
N GLY A 21 11.92 -19.11 28.53
CA GLY A 21 11.61 -18.89 27.13
C GLY A 21 10.58 -17.77 26.97
N ASN A 22 9.44 -18.07 26.36
CA ASN A 22 8.32 -17.14 26.18
C ASN A 22 7.29 -17.19 27.32
N THR A 23 7.51 -18.02 28.33
CA THR A 23 6.60 -18.12 29.47
C THR A 23 7.02 -17.13 30.55
N VAL A 24 6.04 -16.35 31.00
CA VAL A 24 6.19 -15.34 32.07
C VAL A 24 5.38 -15.80 33.26
N THR A 25 6.00 -15.89 34.44
CA THR A 25 5.32 -16.26 35.68
C THR A 25 5.49 -15.15 36.72
N TYR A 26 4.37 -14.77 37.35
CA TYR A 26 4.39 -13.84 38.47
C TYR A 26 4.44 -14.62 39.81
N GLU A 27 5.45 -14.35 40.65
CA GLU A 27 5.81 -15.16 41.80
C GLU A 27 5.49 -14.53 43.18
N ARG A 28 4.80 -13.38 43.23
CA ARG A 28 4.44 -12.72 44.49
C ARG A 28 3.04 -13.09 44.94
N ASP A 29 2.76 -12.83 46.23
CA ASP A 29 1.49 -13.14 46.89
C ASP A 29 0.42 -12.03 46.72
N GLU A 30 0.82 -10.85 46.24
CA GLU A 30 -0.06 -9.70 46.04
C GLU A 30 -0.26 -9.44 44.54
N HIS A 31 -1.38 -8.81 44.16
CA HIS A 31 -1.60 -8.38 42.78
C HIS A 31 -0.63 -7.27 42.39
N VAL A 32 -0.26 -7.23 41.11
CA VAL A 32 0.50 -6.13 40.56
C VAL A 32 -0.02 -5.73 39.17
N GLU A 33 0.03 -4.45 38.86
CA GLU A 33 -0.24 -3.96 37.51
C GLU A 33 1.11 -3.75 36.79
N ALA A 34 1.33 -4.54 35.75
CA ALA A 34 2.54 -4.47 34.95
C ALA A 34 2.29 -4.88 33.50
N GLY A 35 3.09 -4.34 32.59
CA GLY A 35 3.28 -4.88 31.26
C GLY A 35 4.54 -5.72 31.18
N ILE A 36 4.65 -6.57 30.16
CA ILE A 36 5.85 -7.34 29.84
C ILE A 36 6.47 -6.78 28.57
N ARG A 37 7.77 -6.53 28.60
CA ARG A 37 8.56 -6.16 27.41
C ARG A 37 9.53 -7.27 27.05
N ALA A 38 9.46 -7.72 25.79
CA ALA A 38 10.48 -8.56 25.17
C ALA A 38 11.37 -7.63 24.31
N GLU A 39 12.65 -7.51 24.63
CA GLU A 39 13.58 -6.56 24.03
C GLU A 39 14.78 -7.28 23.40
N LEU A 40 15.15 -6.87 22.18
CA LEU A 40 16.29 -7.37 21.45
C LEU A 40 17.25 -6.22 21.12
N GLU A 41 18.46 -6.25 21.68
CA GLU A 41 19.53 -5.35 21.31
C GLU A 41 20.31 -5.94 20.12
N LEU A 42 20.53 -5.11 19.10
CA LEU A 42 21.22 -5.46 17.86
C LEU A 42 22.65 -4.86 17.83
N PRO A 43 23.51 -5.32 16.92
CA PRO A 43 24.86 -4.75 16.77
C PRO A 43 24.82 -3.24 16.48
N GLU A 44 25.86 -2.54 16.93
CA GLU A 44 26.04 -1.12 16.67
C GLU A 44 26.10 -0.83 15.17
N THR A 45 25.41 0.25 14.73
CA THR A 45 25.36 0.70 13.34
C THR A 45 25.02 2.19 13.25
N ASP A 46 25.55 2.85 12.25
CA ASP A 46 25.21 4.24 11.90
C ASP A 46 23.93 4.32 11.03
N ASP A 47 23.51 3.17 10.46
CA ASP A 47 22.30 3.05 9.62
C ASP A 47 21.39 1.94 10.18
N PRO A 48 20.45 2.25 11.08
CA PRO A 48 19.61 1.25 11.73
C PRO A 48 18.59 0.59 10.81
N ARG A 49 18.23 1.21 9.67
CA ARG A 49 17.25 0.68 8.69
C ARG A 49 16.00 0.10 9.34
N TRP A 50 15.27 0.95 10.06
CA TRP A 50 14.06 0.55 10.76
C TRP A 50 12.99 0.02 9.81
N LEU A 51 12.26 -1.01 10.23
CA LEU A 51 11.07 -1.49 9.54
C LEU A 51 10.02 -1.93 10.56
N VAL A 52 8.87 -1.25 10.55
CA VAL A 52 7.64 -1.68 11.21
C VAL A 52 6.58 -1.81 10.11
N PRO A 53 6.08 -3.01 9.81
CA PRO A 53 5.22 -3.27 8.67
C PRO A 53 4.02 -2.34 8.58
N GLY A 54 3.88 -1.62 7.47
CA GLY A 54 2.83 -0.63 7.22
C GLY A 54 3.01 0.73 7.92
N VAL A 55 3.97 0.86 8.85
CA VAL A 55 4.09 2.04 9.73
C VAL A 55 5.41 2.79 9.58
N PHE A 56 6.52 2.06 9.37
CA PHE A 56 7.83 2.67 9.40
C PHE A 56 8.82 1.98 8.46
N TYR A 57 9.55 2.77 7.65
CA TYR A 57 10.53 2.30 6.67
C TYR A 57 11.76 3.20 6.64
N GLY A 58 12.94 2.65 6.97
CA GLY A 58 14.18 3.40 7.08
C GLY A 58 14.09 4.48 8.16
N GLU A 59 14.26 5.73 7.77
CA GLU A 59 14.02 6.90 8.65
C GLU A 59 12.57 7.39 8.59
N ASN A 60 11.75 6.76 7.76
CA ASN A 60 10.40 7.22 7.42
C ASN A 60 10.39 8.64 6.84
N ARG A 61 11.41 8.97 6.08
CA ARG A 61 11.66 10.30 5.53
C ARG A 61 11.84 10.22 4.02
N VAL A 62 11.09 11.07 3.31
CA VAL A 62 11.32 11.41 1.91
C VAL A 62 11.65 12.89 1.88
N GLU A 63 12.70 13.29 1.17
CA GLU A 63 13.24 14.66 1.21
C GLU A 63 12.19 15.72 0.85
N SER A 64 11.39 15.45 -0.19
CA SER A 64 10.32 16.33 -0.65
C SER A 64 9.04 16.26 0.19
N CYS A 65 8.89 15.28 1.08
CA CYS A 65 7.66 15.07 1.84
C CYS A 65 7.46 16.13 2.94
N THR A 66 6.40 16.92 2.79
CA THR A 66 6.01 17.94 3.77
C THR A 66 4.98 17.45 4.78
N ARG A 67 4.38 16.27 4.59
CA ARG A 67 3.38 15.71 5.49
C ARG A 67 3.93 15.42 6.87
N LEU A 68 3.08 15.57 7.87
CA LEU A 68 3.40 15.26 9.27
C LEU A 68 3.04 13.81 9.58
N TYR A 69 4.03 13.04 10.02
CA TYR A 69 3.89 11.65 10.51
C TYR A 69 5.21 11.24 11.21
N PRO A 70 5.23 10.13 11.99
CA PRO A 70 6.42 9.71 12.74
C PRO A 70 7.67 9.51 11.88
N ARG A 71 8.77 10.19 12.24
CA ARG A 71 10.08 10.11 11.57
C ARG A 71 11.17 9.81 12.59
N PHE A 72 12.17 9.06 12.16
CA PHE A 72 13.36 8.83 12.97
C PHE A 72 14.34 10.01 12.83
N THR A 73 14.81 10.53 13.98
CA THR A 73 15.84 11.56 14.04
C THR A 73 16.71 11.31 15.28
N PRO A 74 17.99 10.92 15.11
CA PRO A 74 18.87 10.62 16.22
C PRO A 74 18.97 11.77 17.24
N GLY A 75 18.87 11.43 18.52
CA GLY A 75 18.99 12.39 19.63
C GLY A 75 17.85 13.39 19.75
N ARG A 76 16.69 13.12 19.14
CA ARG A 76 15.53 13.98 19.18
C ARG A 76 14.35 13.33 19.90
N ALA A 77 13.52 14.18 20.53
CA ALA A 77 12.21 13.82 21.05
C ALA A 77 11.30 15.05 20.91
N ASP A 78 10.70 15.22 19.74
CA ASP A 78 9.87 16.39 19.37
C ASP A 78 8.52 15.91 18.79
N VAL A 79 7.52 15.82 19.65
CA VAL A 79 6.17 15.34 19.30
C VAL A 79 5.47 16.29 18.32
N GLU A 80 5.71 17.61 18.39
CA GLU A 80 5.08 18.57 17.49
C GLU A 80 5.57 18.41 16.04
N ARG A 81 6.82 18.02 15.86
CA ARG A 81 7.41 17.73 14.55
C ARG A 81 7.38 16.26 14.19
N MET A 82 6.90 15.40 15.10
CA MET A 82 6.92 13.96 14.95
C MET A 82 8.32 13.41 14.62
N GLU A 83 9.34 13.93 15.29
CA GLU A 83 10.74 13.52 15.17
C GLU A 83 11.22 12.93 16.48
N SER A 84 11.70 11.67 16.46
CA SER A 84 12.20 10.98 17.64
C SER A 84 13.25 9.92 17.28
N ASP A 85 14.13 9.61 18.21
CA ASP A 85 15.04 8.46 18.14
C ASP A 85 14.44 7.18 18.78
N ALA A 86 13.18 7.27 19.25
CA ALA A 86 12.43 6.15 19.81
C ALA A 86 10.95 6.26 19.44
N TRP A 87 10.36 5.14 18.99
CA TRP A 87 8.94 5.04 18.69
C TRP A 87 8.34 3.76 19.27
N SER A 88 7.08 3.83 19.66
CA SER A 88 6.29 2.65 19.99
C SER A 88 4.85 2.82 19.55
N PHE A 89 4.25 1.74 19.01
CA PHE A 89 2.96 1.72 18.35
C PHE A 89 2.12 0.55 18.87
N ARG A 90 0.80 0.72 18.86
CA ARG A 90 -0.13 -0.40 19.03
C ARG A 90 -0.01 -1.36 17.85
N ALA A 91 -0.23 -2.65 18.09
CA ALA A 91 -0.12 -3.66 17.04
C ALA A 91 -1.15 -3.46 15.90
N ASP A 92 -2.34 -2.91 16.18
CA ASP A 92 -3.38 -2.68 15.16
C ASP A 92 -3.03 -1.57 14.15
N ARG A 93 -1.98 -0.80 14.40
CA ARG A 93 -1.41 0.11 13.40
C ARG A 93 -0.56 -0.61 12.36
N CYS A 94 -0.07 -1.79 12.69
CA CYS A 94 0.85 -2.55 11.84
C CYS A 94 0.08 -3.54 10.96
N SER A 95 0.46 -3.67 9.72
CA SER A 95 -0.06 -4.71 8.81
C SER A 95 0.31 -6.12 9.28
N THR A 96 1.45 -6.24 9.95
CA THR A 96 1.87 -7.39 10.77
C THR A 96 2.58 -6.84 12.01
N PRO A 97 2.21 -7.27 13.23
CA PRO A 97 2.86 -6.84 14.46
C PRO A 97 4.31 -7.33 14.53
N ALA A 98 5.22 -6.51 14.04
CA ALA A 98 6.64 -6.83 13.95
C ALA A 98 7.49 -5.55 13.93
N VAL A 99 8.76 -5.68 14.31
CA VAL A 99 9.74 -4.60 14.25
C VAL A 99 11.12 -5.15 13.95
N PHE A 100 11.80 -4.52 12.99
CA PHE A 100 13.13 -4.94 12.52
C PHE A 100 14.09 -3.76 12.46
N SER A 101 15.39 -4.08 12.53
CA SER A 101 16.48 -3.20 12.17
C SER A 101 17.55 -4.01 11.43
N GLY A 102 18.01 -3.53 10.27
CA GLY A 102 19.01 -4.22 9.46
C GLY A 102 18.61 -5.65 9.06
N GLY A 103 17.32 -5.91 8.86
CA GLY A 103 16.78 -7.22 8.46
C GLY A 103 16.61 -8.23 9.59
N ARG A 104 16.80 -7.84 10.85
CA ARG A 104 16.65 -8.71 12.03
C ARG A 104 15.73 -8.07 13.06
N GLY A 105 14.84 -8.83 13.69
CA GLY A 105 13.88 -8.25 14.63
C GLY A 105 12.98 -9.24 15.32
N LEU A 106 11.83 -8.74 15.76
CA LEU A 106 10.84 -9.46 16.55
C LEU A 106 9.46 -9.43 15.85
N VAL A 107 8.74 -10.54 15.95
CA VAL A 107 7.38 -10.70 15.41
C VAL A 107 6.48 -11.26 16.51
N THR A 108 5.22 -10.82 16.54
CA THR A 108 4.20 -11.32 17.48
C THR A 108 2.82 -11.42 16.83
N SER A 109 1.85 -11.86 17.59
CA SER A 109 0.41 -11.74 17.27
C SER A 109 -0.12 -10.39 17.73
N GLU A 110 -1.19 -9.89 17.10
CA GLU A 110 -1.83 -8.62 17.48
C GLU A 110 -2.32 -8.64 18.93
N VAL A 111 -2.94 -9.74 19.33
CA VAL A 111 -3.51 -9.92 20.67
C VAL A 111 -2.76 -11.04 21.40
N SER A 112 -2.42 -10.79 22.64
CA SER A 112 -1.85 -11.74 23.58
C SER A 112 -2.84 -12.03 24.72
N PRO A 113 -2.59 -13.05 25.58
CA PRO A 113 -3.37 -13.24 26.80
C PRO A 113 -3.39 -12.03 27.75
N LEU A 114 -2.41 -11.13 27.63
CA LEU A 114 -2.32 -9.89 28.43
C LEU A 114 -3.04 -8.70 27.79
N GLY A 115 -3.59 -8.84 26.59
CA GLY A 115 -4.24 -7.79 25.80
C GLY A 115 -3.54 -7.51 24.48
N GLN A 116 -3.92 -6.41 23.83
CA GLN A 116 -3.33 -6.02 22.55
C GLN A 116 -1.83 -5.76 22.70
N ALA A 117 -1.04 -6.32 21.78
CA ALA A 117 0.41 -6.14 21.77
C ALA A 117 0.82 -4.75 21.23
N GLY A 118 2.06 -4.38 21.50
CA GLY A 118 2.72 -3.21 20.93
C GLY A 118 4.07 -3.58 20.33
N VAL A 119 4.57 -2.72 19.45
CA VAL A 119 5.90 -2.83 18.85
C VAL A 119 6.65 -1.52 19.01
N GLY A 120 7.96 -1.57 19.12
CA GLY A 120 8.73 -0.33 19.25
C GLY A 120 10.21 -0.52 18.99
N PHE A 121 10.89 0.60 18.81
CA PHE A 121 12.32 0.66 18.58
C PHE A 121 12.94 1.93 19.14
N ALA A 122 14.24 1.89 19.40
CA ALA A 122 15.05 3.05 19.74
C ALA A 122 16.50 2.86 19.33
N LEU A 123 17.20 3.97 19.14
CA LEU A 123 18.66 3.98 19.08
C LEU A 123 19.23 4.31 20.47
N ARG A 124 19.91 3.35 21.11
CA ARG A 124 20.52 3.53 22.44
C ARG A 124 22.03 3.34 22.37
N ASN A 125 22.78 4.41 22.61
CA ASN A 125 24.25 4.38 22.56
C ASN A 125 24.81 3.82 21.23
N GLY A 126 24.22 4.21 20.09
CA GLY A 126 24.61 3.73 18.76
C GLY A 126 24.15 2.30 18.44
N ARG A 127 23.35 1.68 19.29
CA ARG A 127 22.80 0.33 19.07
C ARG A 127 21.31 0.37 18.83
N PRO A 128 20.82 -0.23 17.76
CA PRO A 128 19.40 -0.44 17.56
C PRO A 128 18.85 -1.40 18.63
N VAL A 129 17.73 -1.01 19.22
CA VAL A 129 16.97 -1.82 20.17
C VAL A 129 15.55 -1.90 19.66
N VAL A 130 15.04 -3.12 19.49
CA VAL A 130 13.66 -3.39 19.09
C VAL A 130 12.93 -4.13 20.20
N TRP A 131 11.63 -3.90 20.36
CA TRP A 131 10.86 -4.58 21.40
C TRP A 131 9.42 -4.84 21.04
N LEU A 132 8.82 -5.77 21.79
CA LEU A 132 7.39 -6.02 21.84
C LEU A 132 6.90 -5.73 23.27
N ASP A 133 5.74 -5.09 23.38
CA ASP A 133 5.08 -4.79 24.67
C ASP A 133 3.76 -5.58 24.79
N PHE A 134 3.50 -6.13 25.98
CA PHE A 134 2.32 -6.91 26.33
C PHE A 134 1.74 -6.47 27.69
N PRO A 135 0.65 -5.68 27.75
CA PRO A 135 -0.03 -4.99 26.65
C PRO A 135 0.81 -3.83 26.08
N TYR A 136 0.27 -3.21 25.00
CA TYR A 136 0.97 -2.17 24.28
C TYR A 136 1.25 -0.89 25.11
N ARG A 137 2.26 -0.19 24.60
CA ARG A 137 2.58 1.19 24.99
C ARG A 137 2.70 1.99 23.69
N GLU A 138 1.96 3.09 23.56
CA GLU A 138 2.04 3.95 22.39
C GLU A 138 2.51 5.34 22.80
N GLU A 139 3.55 5.85 22.16
CA GLU A 139 3.98 7.23 22.36
C GLU A 139 3.01 8.20 21.66
N PRO A 140 2.95 9.48 22.04
CA PRO A 140 2.06 10.44 21.39
C PRO A 140 2.25 10.46 19.88
N LEU A 141 1.16 10.36 19.13
CA LEU A 141 1.16 10.34 17.67
C LEU A 141 0.38 11.52 17.09
N ARG A 142 0.89 12.06 15.99
CA ARG A 142 0.24 13.09 15.18
C ARG A 142 0.46 12.80 13.71
N TYR A 143 -0.57 13.05 12.91
CA TYR A 143 -0.54 12.96 11.45
C TYR A 143 -1.14 14.23 10.85
N ASP A 144 -0.91 14.47 9.56
CA ASP A 144 -1.58 15.56 8.84
C ASP A 144 -3.11 15.48 9.02
N GLY A 145 -3.72 16.63 9.24
CA GLY A 145 -5.15 16.74 9.53
C GLY A 145 -5.52 16.56 11.01
N SER A 146 -4.58 16.15 11.87
CA SER A 146 -4.79 16.13 13.33
C SER A 146 -4.45 17.50 13.93
N GLU A 147 -5.37 18.10 14.68
CA GLU A 147 -5.14 19.41 15.35
C GLU A 147 -4.12 19.29 16.48
N THR A 148 -4.18 18.18 17.22
CA THR A 148 -3.29 17.91 18.38
C THR A 148 -2.77 16.49 18.32
N PRO A 149 -1.56 16.20 18.87
CA PRO A 149 -1.10 14.85 19.04
C PRO A 149 -2.08 14.01 19.87
N ALA A 150 -2.30 12.76 19.47
CA ALA A 150 -2.95 11.79 20.34
C ALA A 150 -2.12 11.65 21.63
N PRO A 151 -2.73 11.57 22.82
CA PRO A 151 -1.98 11.43 24.06
C PRO A 151 -1.23 10.10 24.09
N ARG A 152 -0.23 10.03 24.97
CA ARG A 152 0.43 8.76 25.28
C ARG A 152 -0.61 7.78 25.81
N ASP A 153 -0.63 6.57 25.29
CA ASP A 153 -1.52 5.50 25.72
C ASP A 153 -0.72 4.28 26.18
N VAL A 154 -0.93 3.88 27.42
CA VAL A 154 -0.20 2.78 28.08
C VAL A 154 -1.20 1.86 28.76
N GLN A 155 -1.24 0.64 28.32
CA GLN A 155 -2.04 -0.40 28.92
C GLN A 155 -1.20 -1.24 29.89
N THR A 156 -1.84 -1.79 30.92
CA THR A 156 -1.24 -2.73 31.88
C THR A 156 -2.16 -3.92 32.08
N TYR A 157 -1.57 -5.02 32.54
CA TYR A 157 -2.31 -6.21 32.96
C TYR A 157 -2.24 -6.37 34.46
N ARG A 158 -3.35 -6.78 35.07
CA ARG A 158 -3.41 -7.04 36.52
C ARG A 158 -3.11 -8.49 36.81
N TRP A 159 -1.85 -8.75 37.12
CA TRP A 159 -1.34 -10.09 37.44
C TRP A 159 -1.88 -10.60 38.76
N GLN A 160 -2.24 -11.89 38.75
CA GLN A 160 -2.66 -12.61 39.94
C GLN A 160 -1.46 -13.39 40.53
N PRO A 161 -1.42 -13.62 41.88
CA PRO A 161 -0.41 -14.46 42.49
C PRO A 161 -0.30 -15.84 41.83
N GLY A 162 0.91 -16.22 41.42
CA GLY A 162 1.19 -17.51 40.78
C GLY A 162 0.73 -17.64 39.32
N GLU A 163 0.24 -16.57 38.72
CA GLU A 163 -0.21 -16.59 37.32
C GLU A 163 0.96 -16.78 36.35
N SER A 164 0.74 -17.61 35.33
CA SER A 164 1.72 -17.89 34.28
C SER A 164 1.05 -17.76 32.90
N VAL A 165 1.76 -17.09 31.98
CA VAL A 165 1.26 -16.78 30.65
C VAL A 165 2.35 -17.07 29.61
N GLU A 166 1.98 -17.69 28.49
CA GLU A 166 2.86 -17.86 27.34
C GLU A 166 2.60 -16.75 26.33
N LEU A 167 3.66 -16.08 25.89
CA LEU A 167 3.62 -15.00 24.90
C LEU A 167 4.11 -15.48 23.54
N ASP A 168 3.50 -15.01 22.45
CA ASP A 168 4.00 -15.27 21.09
C ASP A 168 5.12 -14.24 20.78
N VAL A 169 6.36 -14.63 21.01
CA VAL A 169 7.55 -13.84 20.69
C VAL A 169 8.47 -14.66 19.81
N ARG A 170 8.74 -14.18 18.62
CA ARG A 170 9.60 -14.83 17.64
C ARG A 170 10.68 -13.87 17.16
N GLU A 171 11.94 -14.29 17.28
CA GLU A 171 13.07 -13.60 16.66
C GLU A 171 13.26 -14.12 15.23
N GLY A 172 13.51 -13.22 14.25
CA GLY A 172 13.76 -13.61 12.88
C GLY A 172 14.01 -12.44 11.94
N ASP A 173 13.88 -12.71 10.66
CA ASP A 173 13.95 -11.77 9.55
C ASP A 173 12.57 -11.59 8.88
N LEU A 174 12.52 -10.92 7.71
CA LEU A 174 11.27 -10.67 6.98
C LEU A 174 10.51 -11.96 6.59
N SER A 175 11.21 -13.10 6.46
CA SER A 175 10.54 -14.37 6.19
C SER A 175 9.65 -14.82 7.33
N SER A 176 9.91 -14.34 8.56
CA SER A 176 9.09 -14.60 9.75
C SER A 176 7.71 -13.95 9.71
N LEU A 177 7.47 -13.02 8.77
CA LEU A 177 6.15 -12.43 8.50
C LEU A 177 5.22 -13.43 7.79
N ARG A 178 5.77 -14.47 7.15
CA ARG A 178 5.01 -15.51 6.47
C ARG A 178 4.25 -16.35 7.49
N ARG A 179 2.92 -16.22 7.51
CA ARG A 179 2.07 -16.95 8.47
C ARG A 179 1.49 -18.20 7.83
N ALA A 180 1.54 -19.32 8.58
CA ALA A 180 0.93 -20.59 8.19
C ALA A 180 -0.56 -20.71 8.60
N ALA A 181 -1.15 -19.69 9.21
CA ALA A 181 -2.54 -19.74 9.66
C ALA A 181 -3.48 -19.93 8.45
N PRO A 182 -4.48 -20.83 8.54
CA PRO A 182 -5.47 -21.02 7.49
C PRO A 182 -6.17 -19.70 7.16
N PHE A 183 -6.34 -19.43 5.86
CA PHE A 183 -7.12 -18.30 5.39
C PHE A 183 -8.58 -18.72 5.18
N VAL A 184 -9.50 -17.90 5.65
CA VAL A 184 -10.93 -18.06 5.42
C VAL A 184 -11.40 -16.93 4.50
N ASP A 185 -11.85 -17.29 3.29
CA ASP A 185 -12.43 -16.31 2.36
C ASP A 185 -13.66 -15.67 3.01
N PRO A 186 -13.76 -14.33 3.07
CA PRO A 186 -14.93 -13.62 3.60
C PRO A 186 -16.25 -13.97 2.89
N GLY A 187 -16.18 -14.52 1.66
CA GLY A 187 -17.34 -15.01 0.92
C GLY A 187 -18.32 -13.90 0.48
N TRP A 188 -17.85 -12.67 0.34
CA TRP A 188 -18.71 -11.53 0.00
C TRP A 188 -19.42 -11.70 -1.33
N VAL A 189 -18.67 -11.91 -2.41
CA VAL A 189 -19.17 -12.26 -3.75
C VAL A 189 -18.17 -13.18 -4.47
N PRO A 190 -18.63 -14.06 -5.40
CA PRO A 190 -17.75 -14.77 -6.33
C PRO A 190 -16.97 -13.81 -7.23
N VAL A 191 -15.84 -14.27 -7.80
CA VAL A 191 -14.96 -13.45 -8.66
C VAL A 191 -15.70 -12.89 -9.87
N GLU A 192 -16.53 -13.71 -10.55
CA GLU A 192 -17.34 -13.30 -11.71
C GLU A 192 -18.35 -12.21 -11.32
N GLU A 193 -19.00 -12.34 -10.18
CA GLU A 193 -19.97 -11.33 -9.71
C GLU A 193 -19.26 -10.05 -9.32
N ALA A 194 -18.09 -10.13 -8.68
CA ALA A 194 -17.27 -8.95 -8.35
C ALA A 194 -16.82 -8.21 -9.62
N ALA A 195 -16.39 -8.93 -10.67
CA ALA A 195 -16.06 -8.34 -11.96
C ALA A 195 -17.28 -7.64 -12.58
N ALA A 196 -18.44 -8.29 -12.58
CA ALA A 196 -19.67 -7.70 -13.13
C ALA A 196 -20.13 -6.46 -12.36
N LEU A 197 -20.02 -6.46 -11.03
CA LEU A 197 -20.34 -5.31 -10.17
C LEU A 197 -19.39 -4.14 -10.42
N ALA A 198 -18.08 -4.41 -10.48
CA ALA A 198 -17.06 -3.40 -10.73
C ALA A 198 -17.22 -2.78 -12.15
N ALA A 199 -17.44 -3.60 -13.18
CA ALA A 199 -17.70 -3.12 -14.53
C ALA A 199 -18.98 -2.28 -14.60
N PHE A 200 -20.07 -2.72 -13.94
CA PHE A 200 -21.30 -1.94 -13.83
C PHE A 200 -21.03 -0.60 -13.14
N GLY A 201 -20.28 -0.58 -12.03
CA GLY A 201 -19.94 0.64 -11.28
C GLY A 201 -19.15 1.63 -12.12
N LEU A 202 -18.10 1.17 -12.79
CA LEU A 202 -17.30 2.00 -13.70
C LEU A 202 -18.14 2.60 -14.82
N HIS A 203 -18.95 1.79 -15.50
CA HIS A 203 -19.77 2.26 -16.61
C HIS A 203 -20.94 3.14 -16.13
N ARG A 204 -21.66 2.74 -15.11
CA ARG A 204 -22.88 3.43 -14.65
C ARG A 204 -22.60 4.74 -13.94
N TRP A 205 -21.56 4.76 -13.10
CA TRP A 205 -21.32 5.88 -12.19
C TRP A 205 -20.19 6.78 -12.66
N HIS A 206 -19.09 6.21 -13.16
CA HIS A 206 -17.90 6.96 -13.53
C HIS A 206 -17.86 7.37 -15.02
N TYR A 207 -18.38 6.54 -15.94
CA TYR A 207 -18.30 6.88 -17.37
C TYR A 207 -19.15 8.10 -17.75
N ARG A 208 -18.57 8.96 -18.59
CA ARG A 208 -19.22 10.08 -19.28
C ARG A 208 -18.86 10.03 -20.76
N ALA A 209 -19.84 10.27 -21.64
CA ALA A 209 -19.66 10.10 -23.08
C ALA A 209 -19.12 11.36 -23.78
N ASP A 210 -19.29 12.54 -23.23
CA ASP A 210 -18.90 13.81 -23.85
C ASP A 210 -18.18 14.75 -22.87
N PRO A 211 -16.85 14.96 -23.05
CA PRO A 211 -15.97 14.04 -23.78
C PRO A 211 -15.87 12.68 -23.10
N PRO A 212 -15.46 11.61 -23.81
CA PRO A 212 -15.36 10.27 -23.22
C PRO A 212 -14.33 10.23 -22.10
N ARG A 213 -14.77 9.88 -20.87
CA ARG A 213 -13.91 9.85 -19.67
C ARG A 213 -14.48 8.96 -18.57
N LEU A 214 -13.61 8.55 -17.68
CA LEU A 214 -13.97 7.94 -16.40
C LEU A 214 -13.70 8.96 -15.28
N LEU A 215 -14.74 9.36 -14.56
CA LEU A 215 -14.61 10.30 -13.44
C LEU A 215 -13.75 9.69 -12.32
N GLU A 216 -12.83 10.47 -11.75
CA GLU A 216 -11.99 10.04 -10.65
C GLU A 216 -12.83 9.60 -9.44
N THR A 217 -13.73 10.46 -9.00
CA THR A 217 -14.56 10.21 -7.82
C THR A 217 -16.03 10.55 -8.10
N VAL A 218 -16.90 9.80 -7.41
CA VAL A 218 -18.35 9.98 -7.44
C VAL A 218 -18.87 9.84 -6.01
N GLY A 219 -19.61 10.83 -5.51
CA GLY A 219 -20.25 10.77 -4.21
C GLY A 219 -21.23 9.60 -4.10
N PHE A 220 -21.30 8.95 -2.93
CA PHE A 220 -22.31 7.90 -2.70
C PHE A 220 -23.73 8.46 -2.81
N ASP A 221 -23.95 9.72 -2.43
CA ASP A 221 -25.19 10.51 -2.60
C ASP A 221 -25.28 11.22 -3.95
N ARG A 222 -24.20 11.24 -4.75
CA ARG A 222 -24.04 11.95 -6.03
C ARG A 222 -23.78 13.46 -5.89
N GLU A 223 -23.50 13.95 -4.69
CA GLU A 223 -23.19 15.37 -4.47
C GLU A 223 -21.69 15.66 -4.55
N GLY A 224 -20.83 14.65 -4.40
CA GLY A 224 -19.38 14.76 -4.43
C GLY A 224 -18.72 14.39 -5.78
N ASP A 225 -19.44 14.41 -6.90
CA ASP A 225 -18.90 14.04 -8.21
C ASP A 225 -17.81 15.02 -8.63
N ARG A 226 -16.59 14.51 -8.91
CA ARG A 226 -15.48 15.28 -9.44
C ARG A 226 -15.39 15.07 -10.96
N ASP A 227 -15.74 16.07 -11.73
CA ASP A 227 -15.70 16.02 -13.20
C ASP A 227 -14.27 16.23 -13.71
N ALA A 228 -13.45 15.25 -13.43
CA ALA A 228 -12.06 15.13 -13.84
C ALA A 228 -11.73 13.65 -14.15
N MET A 229 -10.79 13.44 -15.05
CA MET A 229 -10.22 12.13 -15.39
C MET A 229 -8.70 12.25 -15.37
N HIS A 230 -8.06 11.57 -14.43
CA HIS A 230 -6.63 11.32 -14.52
C HIS A 230 -6.38 10.26 -15.61
N VAL A 231 -5.40 10.45 -16.48
CA VAL A 231 -5.22 9.58 -17.67
C VAL A 231 -4.77 8.16 -17.34
N SER A 232 -4.19 7.96 -16.16
CA SER A 232 -3.61 6.70 -15.75
C SER A 232 -4.28 6.13 -14.49
N TRP A 233 -3.47 5.78 -13.50
CA TRP A 233 -3.77 4.96 -12.33
C TRP A 233 -4.92 5.44 -11.41
N VAL A 234 -5.40 6.66 -11.56
CA VAL A 234 -6.56 7.15 -10.77
C VAL A 234 -7.90 6.88 -11.45
N SER A 235 -8.01 7.00 -12.79
CA SER A 235 -9.32 6.78 -13.43
C SER A 235 -9.30 6.40 -14.91
N GLY A 236 -8.17 6.56 -15.59
CA GLY A 236 -8.10 6.55 -17.05
C GLY A 236 -7.83 5.19 -17.70
N VAL A 237 -6.72 5.16 -18.46
CA VAL A 237 -6.38 4.08 -19.38
C VAL A 237 -6.37 2.68 -18.74
N PRO A 238 -5.80 2.43 -17.55
CA PRO A 238 -5.78 1.08 -16.98
C PRO A 238 -7.19 0.51 -16.75
N TYR A 239 -8.14 1.35 -16.39
CA TYR A 239 -9.51 0.92 -16.06
C TYR A 239 -10.42 0.89 -17.29
N ALA A 240 -10.14 1.72 -18.28
CA ALA A 240 -10.72 1.57 -19.62
C ALA A 240 -10.27 0.23 -20.24
N TYR A 241 -8.98 -0.15 -20.12
CA TYR A 241 -8.49 -1.46 -20.53
C TYR A 241 -9.20 -2.61 -19.79
N ALA A 242 -9.35 -2.52 -18.45
CA ALA A 242 -10.07 -3.53 -17.69
C ALA A 242 -11.54 -3.68 -18.13
N LEU A 243 -12.21 -2.56 -18.40
CA LEU A 243 -13.59 -2.54 -18.91
C LEU A 243 -13.70 -3.11 -20.32
N LEU A 244 -12.70 -2.83 -21.19
CA LEU A 244 -12.61 -3.39 -22.55
C LEU A 244 -12.47 -4.92 -22.51
N ARG A 245 -11.57 -5.43 -21.68
CA ARG A 245 -11.37 -6.88 -21.46
C ARG A 245 -12.65 -7.55 -21.00
N HIS A 246 -13.27 -7.01 -19.95
CA HIS A 246 -14.52 -7.53 -19.41
C HIS A 246 -15.62 -7.51 -20.46
N GLY A 247 -15.85 -6.36 -21.12
CA GLY A 247 -16.86 -6.22 -22.17
C GLY A 247 -16.68 -7.23 -23.31
N SER A 248 -15.43 -7.45 -23.74
CA SER A 248 -15.07 -8.44 -24.77
C SER A 248 -15.36 -9.87 -24.30
N ARG A 249 -14.96 -10.24 -23.07
CA ARG A 249 -15.17 -11.58 -22.52
C ARG A 249 -16.65 -11.93 -22.36
N VAL A 250 -17.47 -10.98 -21.87
CA VAL A 250 -18.91 -11.23 -21.64
C VAL A 250 -19.80 -10.85 -22.83
N GLY A 251 -19.22 -10.36 -23.93
CA GLY A 251 -19.95 -9.94 -25.12
C GLY A 251 -20.76 -8.65 -24.94
N ASN A 252 -20.41 -7.80 -23.99
CA ASN A 252 -21.08 -6.52 -23.73
C ASN A 252 -20.45 -5.42 -24.60
N ARG A 253 -21.08 -5.12 -25.73
CA ARG A 253 -20.62 -4.11 -26.69
C ARG A 253 -20.64 -2.69 -26.15
N GLU A 254 -21.55 -2.37 -25.22
CA GLU A 254 -21.64 -1.04 -24.61
C GLU A 254 -20.42 -0.75 -23.74
N TYR A 255 -19.98 -1.72 -22.93
CA TYR A 255 -18.75 -1.59 -22.14
C TYR A 255 -17.51 -1.46 -23.03
N ALA A 256 -17.40 -2.28 -24.06
CA ALA A 256 -16.29 -2.21 -24.99
C ALA A 256 -16.22 -0.85 -25.70
N ALA A 257 -17.36 -0.36 -26.23
CA ALA A 257 -17.43 0.93 -26.92
C ALA A 257 -17.11 2.12 -25.97
N ALA A 258 -17.60 2.10 -24.74
CA ALA A 258 -17.28 3.12 -23.76
C ALA A 258 -15.77 3.13 -23.42
N ALA A 259 -15.18 1.97 -23.24
CA ALA A 259 -13.75 1.82 -23.00
C ALA A 259 -12.91 2.33 -24.18
N GLU A 260 -13.21 1.89 -25.41
CA GLU A 260 -12.52 2.35 -26.62
C GLU A 260 -12.60 3.87 -26.79
N ALA A 261 -13.75 4.47 -26.49
CA ALA A 261 -13.92 5.91 -26.58
C ALA A 261 -13.00 6.66 -25.59
N VAL A 262 -12.84 6.16 -24.37
CA VAL A 262 -11.90 6.73 -23.38
C VAL A 262 -10.46 6.60 -23.86
N LEU A 263 -10.07 5.42 -24.35
CA LEU A 263 -8.73 5.17 -24.89
C LEU A 263 -8.42 6.09 -26.08
N ASP A 264 -9.37 6.27 -27.00
CA ASP A 264 -9.26 7.19 -28.15
C ASP A 264 -9.09 8.64 -27.69
N HIS A 265 -9.87 9.07 -26.69
CA HIS A 265 -9.82 10.43 -26.17
C HIS A 265 -8.43 10.75 -25.57
N VAL A 266 -7.84 9.82 -24.83
CA VAL A 266 -6.49 9.98 -24.28
C VAL A 266 -5.43 9.94 -25.38
N ALA A 267 -5.47 8.94 -26.26
CA ALA A 267 -4.46 8.73 -27.29
C ALA A 267 -4.40 9.84 -28.34
N SER A 268 -5.55 10.49 -28.63
CA SER A 268 -5.64 11.58 -29.61
C SER A 268 -5.20 12.95 -29.06
N SER A 269 -4.88 13.06 -27.76
CA SER A 269 -4.65 14.34 -27.08
C SER A 269 -3.31 14.33 -26.34
N LEU A 270 -2.20 14.28 -27.10
CA LEU A 270 -0.88 14.35 -26.51
C LEU A 270 -0.49 15.78 -26.09
N ALA A 271 0.34 15.89 -25.07
CA ALA A 271 0.99 17.11 -24.66
C ALA A 271 2.01 17.56 -25.73
N PRO A 272 2.47 18.83 -25.72
CA PRO A 272 3.48 19.33 -26.68
C PRO A 272 4.77 18.50 -26.68
N SER A 273 5.14 17.91 -25.57
CA SER A 273 6.27 16.96 -25.45
C SER A 273 6.12 15.68 -26.28
N GLY A 274 4.92 15.38 -26.76
CA GLY A 274 4.57 14.10 -27.38
C GLY A 274 4.18 13.00 -26.39
N THR A 275 4.11 13.33 -25.08
CA THR A 275 3.62 12.40 -24.05
C THR A 275 2.13 12.62 -23.76
N PHE A 276 1.54 11.75 -22.92
CA PHE A 276 0.19 12.01 -22.42
C PHE A 276 0.18 13.23 -21.50
N TRP A 277 -0.97 13.90 -21.45
CA TRP A 277 -1.32 14.77 -20.33
C TRP A 277 -1.54 13.92 -19.08
N ALA A 278 -1.47 14.54 -17.89
CA ALA A 278 -1.76 13.80 -16.66
C ALA A 278 -3.26 13.73 -16.35
N GLN A 279 -4.01 14.80 -16.65
CA GLN A 279 -5.42 14.91 -16.25
C GLN A 279 -6.22 15.74 -17.25
N TRP A 280 -7.48 15.40 -17.42
CA TRP A 280 -8.50 16.24 -18.03
C TRP A 280 -9.49 16.71 -16.97
N THR A 281 -9.91 17.98 -17.04
CA THR A 281 -10.94 18.53 -16.15
C THR A 281 -11.97 19.33 -16.94
N ALA A 282 -13.23 19.34 -16.49
CA ALA A 282 -14.31 20.09 -17.15
C ALA A 282 -14.04 21.61 -17.22
N THR A 283 -13.27 22.15 -16.29
CA THR A 283 -13.00 23.59 -16.19
C THR A 283 -11.79 24.06 -16.98
N ARG A 284 -10.77 23.19 -17.16
CA ARG A 284 -9.48 23.60 -17.77
C ARG A 284 -9.09 22.76 -19.00
N GLY A 285 -9.84 21.68 -19.31
CA GLY A 285 -9.43 20.70 -20.31
C GLY A 285 -8.23 19.90 -19.83
N TRP A 286 -7.27 19.64 -20.72
CA TRP A 286 -6.06 18.88 -20.42
C TRP A 286 -5.09 19.67 -19.53
N THR A 287 -4.52 19.01 -18.53
CA THR A 287 -3.63 19.59 -17.51
C THR A 287 -2.52 18.61 -17.13
N THR A 288 -1.54 19.12 -16.38
CA THR A 288 -0.41 18.34 -15.84
C THR A 288 -0.68 17.64 -14.51
N GLY A 289 -1.95 17.56 -14.08
CA GLY A 289 -2.34 16.86 -12.85
C GLY A 289 -2.40 17.78 -11.63
N TRP A 290 -2.07 17.21 -10.47
CA TRP A 290 -2.25 17.86 -9.16
C TRP A 290 -1.01 18.54 -8.62
N HIS A 291 0.17 18.25 -9.17
CA HIS A 291 1.40 18.86 -8.71
C HIS A 291 1.36 20.39 -8.89
N PRO A 292 1.80 21.18 -7.89
CA PRO A 292 1.75 22.63 -7.98
C PRO A 292 2.64 23.21 -9.10
N ASP A 293 3.70 22.52 -9.49
CA ASP A 293 4.47 22.84 -10.69
C ASP A 293 3.77 22.28 -11.93
N HIS A 294 3.00 23.13 -12.60
CA HIS A 294 2.23 22.80 -13.80
C HIS A 294 3.09 22.57 -15.06
N SER A 295 4.42 22.56 -14.96
CA SER A 295 5.32 22.17 -16.04
C SER A 295 5.68 20.67 -16.02
N ARG A 296 5.30 19.92 -14.97
CA ARG A 296 5.73 18.55 -14.71
C ARG A 296 4.67 17.52 -15.09
N LEU A 297 5.14 16.42 -15.66
CA LEU A 297 4.36 15.19 -15.89
C LEU A 297 5.07 14.03 -15.19
N HIS A 298 4.36 13.33 -14.33
CA HIS A 298 4.92 12.28 -13.48
C HIS A 298 5.14 10.98 -14.26
N ALA A 299 6.26 10.30 -13.99
CA ALA A 299 6.67 9.09 -14.70
C ALA A 299 5.62 7.98 -14.65
N ARG A 300 5.08 7.65 -13.46
CA ARG A 300 4.08 6.59 -13.33
C ARG A 300 2.83 6.89 -14.14
N THR A 301 2.38 8.16 -14.15
CA THR A 301 1.22 8.58 -14.94
C THR A 301 1.41 8.25 -16.42
N LEU A 302 2.57 8.59 -16.97
CA LEU A 302 2.90 8.31 -18.36
C LEU A 302 3.10 6.82 -18.62
N ALA A 303 3.84 6.15 -17.74
CA ALA A 303 4.23 4.75 -17.89
C ALA A 303 3.04 3.79 -17.83
N ASP A 304 2.18 3.92 -16.79
CA ASP A 304 1.00 3.05 -16.67
C ASP A 304 0.02 3.29 -17.82
N ALA A 305 -0.22 4.55 -18.21
CA ALA A 305 -1.04 4.84 -19.39
C ALA A 305 -0.45 4.20 -20.66
N THR A 306 0.86 4.28 -20.86
CA THR A 306 1.55 3.68 -22.00
C THR A 306 1.42 2.16 -22.00
N LEU A 307 1.66 1.51 -20.85
CA LEU A 307 1.56 0.06 -20.70
C LEU A 307 0.16 -0.46 -21.03
N PHE A 308 -0.85 0.10 -20.40
CA PHE A 308 -2.23 -0.39 -20.57
C PHE A 308 -2.83 -0.01 -21.93
N LEU A 309 -2.39 1.10 -22.52
CA LEU A 309 -2.77 1.44 -23.89
C LEU A 309 -2.13 0.47 -24.91
N HIS A 310 -0.85 0.10 -24.72
CA HIS A 310 -0.18 -0.94 -25.52
C HIS A 310 -0.93 -2.27 -25.42
N ARG A 311 -1.28 -2.72 -24.21
CA ARG A 311 -2.08 -3.94 -23.97
C ARG A 311 -3.47 -3.90 -24.59
N SER A 312 -4.02 -2.71 -24.83
CA SER A 312 -5.34 -2.52 -25.43
C SER A 312 -5.35 -2.82 -26.94
N GLY A 313 -4.20 -2.83 -27.59
CA GLY A 313 -4.04 -3.25 -28.99
C GLY A 313 -3.36 -2.23 -29.90
N PRO A 314 -3.09 -2.62 -31.15
CA PRO A 314 -2.24 -1.84 -32.07
C PRO A 314 -2.86 -0.53 -32.58
N ARG A 315 -4.13 -0.30 -32.35
CA ARG A 315 -4.86 0.94 -32.75
C ARG A 315 -4.20 2.20 -32.21
N TRP A 316 -3.56 2.13 -31.05
CA TRP A 316 -2.99 3.26 -30.32
C TRP A 316 -1.45 3.28 -30.30
N GLU A 317 -0.82 2.45 -31.14
CA GLU A 317 0.64 2.24 -31.15
C GLU A 317 1.44 3.53 -31.39
N GLU A 318 0.89 4.51 -32.13
CA GLU A 318 1.56 5.78 -32.37
C GLU A 318 1.72 6.59 -31.07
N ALA A 319 0.68 6.68 -30.25
CA ALA A 319 0.74 7.35 -28.95
C ALA A 319 1.65 6.60 -27.96
N VAL A 320 1.57 5.28 -27.94
CA VAL A 320 2.48 4.42 -27.14
C VAL A 320 3.93 4.68 -27.49
N ARG A 321 4.27 4.62 -28.79
CA ARG A 321 5.64 4.85 -29.26
C ARG A 321 6.14 6.25 -28.91
N SER A 322 5.33 7.28 -29.06
CA SER A 322 5.69 8.66 -28.73
C SER A 322 6.12 8.80 -27.26
N ASN A 323 5.37 8.20 -26.34
CA ASN A 323 5.70 8.20 -24.92
C ASN A 323 6.98 7.41 -24.61
N LEU A 324 7.13 6.22 -25.19
CA LEU A 324 8.35 5.39 -25.04
C LEU A 324 9.60 6.09 -25.58
N ASP A 325 9.50 6.78 -26.71
CA ASP A 325 10.63 7.52 -27.29
C ASP A 325 11.10 8.66 -26.38
N VAL A 326 10.18 9.33 -25.66
CA VAL A 326 10.54 10.34 -24.64
C VAL A 326 11.24 9.67 -23.46
N ALA A 327 10.72 8.58 -22.93
CA ALA A 327 11.34 7.87 -21.81
C ALA A 327 12.75 7.38 -22.16
N CYS A 328 12.92 6.74 -23.33
CA CYS A 328 14.23 6.24 -23.79
C CYS A 328 15.24 7.37 -24.02
N ARG A 329 14.82 8.48 -24.63
CA ARG A 329 15.70 9.66 -24.89
C ARG A 329 16.22 10.29 -23.60
N THR A 330 15.45 10.25 -22.54
CA THR A 330 15.78 10.92 -21.26
C THR A 330 16.39 9.98 -20.23
N GLN A 331 16.57 8.70 -20.55
CA GLN A 331 17.25 7.76 -19.67
C GLN A 331 18.72 8.16 -19.46
N ARG A 332 19.17 8.20 -18.22
CA ARG A 332 20.57 8.48 -17.87
C ARG A 332 21.50 7.31 -18.23
N GLU A 333 22.81 7.60 -18.30
CA GLU A 333 23.84 6.60 -18.56
C GLU A 333 23.88 5.49 -17.50
N ASP A 334 23.58 5.81 -16.24
CA ASP A 334 23.50 4.84 -15.13
C ASP A 334 22.23 3.98 -15.14
N GLY A 335 21.34 4.21 -16.11
CA GLY A 335 20.08 3.49 -16.29
C GLY A 335 18.85 4.13 -15.65
N ALA A 336 19.00 5.17 -14.81
CA ALA A 336 17.85 5.84 -14.20
C ALA A 336 16.91 6.42 -15.27
N LEU A 337 15.62 6.22 -15.08
CA LEU A 337 14.55 6.90 -15.82
C LEU A 337 14.03 8.08 -15.00
N PRO A 338 13.69 9.22 -15.63
CA PRO A 338 13.18 10.37 -14.90
C PRO A 338 11.93 10.03 -14.08
N SER A 339 11.82 10.60 -12.88
CA SER A 339 10.59 10.57 -12.09
C SER A 339 9.58 11.60 -12.57
N ALA A 340 10.03 12.64 -13.29
CA ALA A 340 9.16 13.64 -13.92
C ALA A 340 9.77 14.18 -15.22
N HIS A 341 8.88 14.52 -16.16
CA HIS A 341 9.20 15.11 -17.47
C HIS A 341 8.58 16.50 -17.61
N HIS A 342 9.21 17.37 -18.40
CA HIS A 342 8.66 18.67 -18.72
C HIS A 342 7.57 18.56 -19.79
N VAL A 343 6.42 19.18 -19.55
CA VAL A 343 5.21 19.05 -20.39
C VAL A 343 5.40 19.55 -21.82
N GLU A 344 6.24 20.58 -22.04
CA GLU A 344 6.46 21.15 -23.38
C GLU A 344 7.55 20.43 -24.17
N THR A 345 8.64 20.01 -23.52
CA THR A 345 9.82 19.49 -24.21
C THR A 345 10.03 17.99 -24.05
N GLY A 346 9.42 17.39 -23.02
CA GLY A 346 9.66 16.00 -22.61
C GLY A 346 11.03 15.77 -21.96
N ASP A 347 11.79 16.83 -21.68
CA ASP A 347 13.06 16.71 -20.98
C ASP A 347 12.85 16.25 -19.55
N ALA A 348 13.87 15.60 -18.99
CA ALA A 348 13.83 15.18 -17.60
C ALA A 348 13.86 16.38 -16.64
N VAL A 349 12.93 16.40 -15.69
CA VAL A 349 12.83 17.43 -14.64
C VAL A 349 13.41 16.91 -13.33
N SER A 350 13.22 15.63 -13.02
CA SER A 350 13.68 15.01 -11.78
C SER A 350 13.99 13.54 -11.97
N TRP A 351 14.91 13.01 -11.14
CA TRP A 351 15.21 11.60 -10.97
C TRP A 351 15.09 11.17 -9.50
N GLU A 352 14.43 11.99 -8.66
CA GLU A 352 14.25 11.70 -7.24
C GLU A 352 13.37 10.47 -7.04
N GLY A 353 13.71 9.66 -6.03
CA GLY A 353 12.97 8.43 -5.72
C GLY A 353 13.13 7.32 -6.77
N THR A 354 12.15 6.46 -6.81
CA THR A 354 12.13 5.29 -7.70
C THR A 354 10.95 5.28 -8.68
N ALA A 355 10.20 6.38 -8.82
CA ALA A 355 9.01 6.44 -9.69
C ALA A 355 9.27 6.03 -11.15
N GLY A 356 10.49 6.28 -11.66
CA GLY A 356 10.89 5.87 -13.02
C GLY A 356 10.87 4.36 -13.26
N ILE A 357 10.83 3.52 -12.22
CA ILE A 357 10.72 2.05 -12.33
C ILE A 357 9.43 1.64 -13.06
N ALA A 358 8.38 2.45 -12.98
CA ALA A 358 7.08 2.19 -13.62
C ALA A 358 7.19 2.07 -15.16
N TRP A 359 8.21 2.64 -15.80
CA TRP A 359 8.43 2.50 -17.24
C TRP A 359 8.86 1.10 -17.68
N ILE A 360 9.49 0.32 -16.80
CA ILE A 360 10.08 -0.97 -17.16
C ILE A 360 9.09 -1.94 -17.81
N PRO A 361 7.88 -2.17 -17.28
CA PRO A 361 6.93 -3.09 -17.92
C PRO A 361 6.56 -2.64 -19.36
N ALA A 362 6.31 -1.35 -19.57
CA ALA A 362 5.97 -0.82 -20.89
C ALA A 362 7.15 -0.96 -21.88
N LEU A 363 8.38 -0.70 -21.42
CA LEU A 363 9.59 -0.89 -22.24
C LEU A 363 9.78 -2.34 -22.64
N VAL A 364 9.60 -3.29 -21.70
CA VAL A 364 9.74 -4.72 -21.98
C VAL A 364 8.70 -5.20 -23.00
N GLU A 365 7.41 -4.87 -22.77
CA GLU A 365 6.33 -5.31 -23.67
C GLU A 365 6.45 -4.71 -25.08
N ALA A 366 6.97 -3.48 -25.19
CA ALA A 366 7.23 -2.82 -26.47
C ALA A 366 8.58 -3.22 -27.11
N GLY A 367 9.34 -4.16 -26.53
CA GLY A 367 10.60 -4.65 -27.07
C GLY A 367 11.82 -3.75 -26.89
N ARG A 368 11.74 -2.70 -26.03
CA ARG A 368 12.85 -1.80 -25.66
C ARG A 368 13.70 -2.43 -24.55
N LEU A 369 14.23 -3.63 -24.82
CA LEU A 369 14.84 -4.48 -23.80
C LEU A 369 16.16 -3.95 -23.25
N GLU A 370 16.93 -3.20 -24.03
CA GLU A 370 18.20 -2.62 -23.56
C GLU A 370 17.96 -1.54 -22.51
N GLU A 371 17.06 -0.62 -22.79
CA GLU A 371 16.67 0.45 -21.88
C GLU A 371 16.03 -0.12 -20.61
N ALA A 372 15.17 -1.13 -20.76
CA ALA A 372 14.53 -1.80 -19.63
C ALA A 372 15.54 -2.48 -18.71
N ARG A 373 16.54 -3.19 -19.25
CA ARG A 373 17.59 -3.85 -18.45
C ARG A 373 18.47 -2.86 -17.71
N ARG A 374 18.91 -1.78 -18.38
CA ARG A 374 19.68 -0.72 -17.72
C ARG A 374 18.90 -0.10 -16.55
N ALA A 375 17.60 0.13 -16.74
CA ALA A 375 16.72 0.61 -15.66
C ALA A 375 16.62 -0.42 -14.53
N GLY A 376 16.47 -1.72 -14.86
CA GLY A 376 16.44 -2.80 -13.88
C GLY A 376 17.72 -2.87 -13.04
N GLU A 377 18.90 -2.74 -13.66
CA GLU A 377 20.19 -2.69 -12.98
C GLU A 377 20.29 -1.47 -12.03
N TYR A 378 19.75 -0.32 -12.44
CA TYR A 378 19.71 0.88 -11.59
C TYR A 378 18.78 0.69 -10.39
N TYR A 379 17.51 0.32 -10.63
CA TYR A 379 16.51 0.20 -9.56
C TYR A 379 16.69 -1.06 -8.70
N GLY A 380 17.38 -2.08 -9.18
CA GLY A 380 17.72 -3.27 -8.40
C GLY A 380 18.66 -3.03 -7.21
N ARG A 381 19.24 -1.82 -7.11
CA ARG A 381 20.11 -1.40 -6.00
C ARG A 381 19.35 -0.87 -4.79
N PHE A 382 18.04 -0.61 -4.96
CA PHE A 382 17.21 -0.04 -3.90
C PHE A 382 16.58 -1.14 -3.05
N ASP A 383 16.65 -0.96 -1.74
CA ASP A 383 15.97 -1.80 -0.74
C ASP A 383 14.61 -1.19 -0.32
N ILE A 384 14.42 0.11 -0.55
CA ILE A 384 13.21 0.88 -0.26
C ILE A 384 12.81 1.65 -1.53
N PHE A 385 11.54 1.55 -1.89
CA PHE A 385 10.98 2.24 -3.05
C PHE A 385 10.12 3.41 -2.61
N SER A 386 10.12 4.52 -3.38
CA SER A 386 9.37 5.73 -3.05
C SER A 386 9.07 6.58 -4.27
N GLY A 387 7.98 7.36 -4.21
CA GLY A 387 7.61 8.35 -5.21
C GLY A 387 6.63 7.88 -6.27
N ALA A 388 6.01 6.69 -6.13
CA ALA A 388 4.99 6.22 -7.08
C ALA A 388 3.71 7.09 -7.10
N PRO A 389 3.16 7.58 -5.98
CA PRO A 389 2.06 8.53 -6.03
C PRO A 389 2.52 9.91 -6.55
N GLU A 390 1.72 10.49 -7.47
CA GLU A 390 2.00 11.81 -8.04
C GLU A 390 1.50 12.96 -7.17
N ASP A 391 0.37 12.76 -6.51
CA ASP A 391 -0.42 13.81 -5.86
C ASP A 391 0.17 14.29 -4.53
N VAL A 392 1.07 13.52 -3.95
CA VAL A 392 1.72 13.81 -2.68
C VAL A 392 3.14 13.26 -2.63
N ASP A 393 4.02 13.99 -1.97
CA ASP A 393 5.35 13.51 -1.61
C ASP A 393 5.22 12.67 -0.32
N LEU A 394 4.99 11.37 -0.46
CA LEU A 394 4.78 10.46 0.66
C LEU A 394 6.06 9.71 1.03
N ALA A 395 6.09 9.21 2.27
CA ALA A 395 6.96 8.09 2.63
C ALA A 395 6.68 6.89 1.72
N PRO A 396 7.51 5.85 1.74
CA PRO A 396 7.30 4.63 0.96
C PRO A 396 5.86 4.12 1.05
N THR A 397 5.29 3.71 -0.08
CA THR A 397 3.89 3.32 -0.21
C THR A 397 3.77 1.89 -0.71
N SER A 398 2.61 1.26 -0.48
CA SER A 398 2.29 -0.03 -1.09
C SER A 398 2.35 0.04 -2.63
N GLU A 399 2.05 1.21 -3.21
CA GLU A 399 2.05 1.43 -4.66
C GLU A 399 3.46 1.39 -5.27
N ASP A 400 4.47 1.85 -4.52
CA ASP A 400 5.88 1.68 -4.89
C ASP A 400 6.24 0.18 -4.99
N GLY A 401 5.70 -0.62 -4.07
CA GLY A 401 5.87 -2.06 -4.07
C GLY A 401 5.27 -2.73 -5.29
N TYR A 402 4.05 -2.34 -5.68
CA TYR A 402 3.41 -2.90 -6.88
C TYR A 402 4.22 -2.58 -8.14
N ALA A 403 4.67 -1.34 -8.29
CA ALA A 403 5.48 -0.91 -9.42
C ALA A 403 6.81 -1.70 -9.50
N ALA A 404 7.48 -1.91 -8.36
CA ALA A 404 8.72 -2.68 -8.31
C ALA A 404 8.50 -4.16 -8.67
N VAL A 405 7.46 -4.81 -8.15
CA VAL A 405 7.11 -6.19 -8.50
C VAL A 405 6.82 -6.33 -9.99
N MET A 406 5.99 -5.45 -10.55
CA MET A 406 5.67 -5.46 -11.99
C MET A 406 6.93 -5.32 -12.84
N ALA A 407 7.83 -4.43 -12.47
CA ALA A 407 9.07 -4.15 -13.20
C ALA A 407 10.02 -5.35 -13.20
N PHE A 408 10.34 -5.91 -12.03
CA PHE A 408 11.31 -7.01 -11.96
C PHE A 408 10.75 -8.34 -12.49
N VAL A 409 9.45 -8.59 -12.37
CA VAL A 409 8.79 -9.73 -13.00
C VAL A 409 8.79 -9.60 -14.53
N ALA A 410 8.58 -8.40 -15.07
CA ALA A 410 8.68 -8.15 -16.51
C ALA A 410 10.08 -8.42 -17.05
N LEU A 411 11.12 -8.04 -16.30
CA LEU A 411 12.53 -8.30 -16.63
C LEU A 411 12.96 -9.76 -16.43
N GLU A 412 12.13 -10.60 -15.79
CA GLU A 412 12.49 -11.94 -15.36
C GLU A 412 13.68 -11.96 -14.36
N ASP A 413 13.91 -10.86 -13.66
CA ASP A 413 14.84 -10.80 -12.54
C ASP A 413 14.16 -11.31 -11.27
N TRP A 414 14.15 -12.63 -11.13
CA TRP A 414 13.40 -13.31 -10.06
C TRP A 414 13.95 -13.02 -8.66
N GLU A 415 15.22 -12.71 -8.53
CA GLU A 415 15.82 -12.34 -7.25
C GLU A 415 15.35 -10.95 -6.81
N ALA A 416 15.43 -9.96 -7.70
CA ALA A 416 14.92 -8.62 -7.43
C ALA A 416 13.39 -8.62 -7.25
N ALA A 417 12.65 -9.42 -8.05
CA ALA A 417 11.21 -9.59 -7.92
C ALA A 417 10.81 -10.16 -6.55
N ARG A 418 11.55 -11.13 -6.01
CA ARG A 418 11.32 -11.67 -4.65
C ARG A 418 11.56 -10.63 -3.59
N ARG A 419 12.68 -9.88 -3.66
CA ARG A 419 12.96 -8.80 -2.71
C ARG A 419 11.86 -7.72 -2.75
N ALA A 420 11.44 -7.31 -3.95
CA ALA A 420 10.35 -6.34 -4.12
C ALA A 420 9.02 -6.87 -3.59
N ALA A 421 8.68 -8.13 -3.85
CA ALA A 421 7.45 -8.76 -3.34
C ALA A 421 7.45 -8.89 -1.82
N ASP A 422 8.55 -9.35 -1.21
CA ASP A 422 8.68 -9.45 0.24
C ASP A 422 8.55 -8.07 0.90
N TRP A 423 9.16 -7.03 0.30
CA TRP A 423 9.01 -5.66 0.78
C TRP A 423 7.57 -5.15 0.61
N MET A 424 6.95 -5.32 -0.55
CA MET A 424 5.54 -4.96 -0.81
C MET A 424 4.60 -5.63 0.19
N LEU A 425 4.82 -6.92 0.50
CA LEU A 425 3.99 -7.67 1.43
C LEU A 425 4.10 -7.19 2.87
N THR A 426 5.08 -6.34 3.20
CA THR A 426 5.11 -5.68 4.51
C THR A 426 3.99 -4.65 4.69
N PHE A 427 3.33 -4.21 3.61
CA PHE A 427 2.14 -3.35 3.69
C PHE A 427 0.84 -4.16 3.84
N ARG A 428 0.88 -5.49 3.64
CA ARG A 428 -0.31 -6.35 3.60
C ARG A 428 -0.66 -6.90 4.98
N TYR A 429 -1.93 -6.70 5.38
CA TYR A 429 -2.44 -7.24 6.64
C TYR A 429 -2.42 -8.77 6.64
N THR A 430 -1.80 -9.35 7.66
CA THR A 430 -1.70 -10.80 7.87
C THR A 430 -2.73 -11.33 8.86
N TYR A 431 -3.57 -10.47 9.40
CA TYR A 431 -4.59 -10.78 10.41
C TYR A 431 -5.82 -9.88 10.21
N ASP A 432 -6.90 -10.19 10.92
CA ASP A 432 -8.12 -9.40 10.91
C ASP A 432 -8.13 -8.42 12.09
N VAL A 433 -8.20 -7.13 11.80
CA VAL A 433 -8.41 -6.09 12.80
C VAL A 433 -9.84 -6.20 13.35
N GLU A 434 -9.98 -6.13 14.66
CA GLU A 434 -11.28 -6.15 15.31
C GLU A 434 -11.99 -4.80 15.18
N PHE A 435 -13.25 -4.83 14.73
CA PHE A 435 -14.13 -3.68 14.63
C PHE A 435 -15.31 -3.80 15.60
N SER A 436 -15.63 -2.69 16.26
CA SER A 436 -16.85 -2.63 17.09
C SER A 436 -18.11 -2.87 16.23
N PRO A 437 -19.05 -3.72 16.67
CA PRO A 437 -20.31 -3.98 15.95
C PRO A 437 -21.17 -2.73 15.69
N GLN A 438 -20.91 -1.62 16.39
CA GLN A 438 -21.58 -0.33 16.17
C GLN A 438 -21.02 0.44 14.97
N THR A 439 -19.81 0.14 14.53
CA THR A 439 -19.17 0.78 13.37
C THR A 439 -19.71 0.22 12.06
N LEU A 440 -19.46 0.94 10.96
CA LEU A 440 -19.89 0.49 9.64
C LEU A 440 -19.23 -0.84 9.26
N LEU A 441 -17.89 -0.92 9.37
CA LEU A 441 -17.15 -2.13 9.03
C LEU A 441 -17.48 -3.31 9.97
N GLY A 442 -17.73 -3.04 11.26
CA GLY A 442 -18.14 -4.07 12.21
C GLY A 442 -19.50 -4.69 11.88
N ARG A 443 -20.47 -3.88 11.39
CA ARG A 443 -21.79 -4.37 10.96
C ARG A 443 -21.72 -5.31 9.74
N TYR A 444 -20.71 -5.14 8.88
CA TYR A 444 -20.46 -6.00 7.73
C TYR A 444 -19.48 -7.13 8.03
N GLU A 445 -19.05 -7.30 9.30
CA GLU A 445 -18.06 -8.29 9.70
C GLU A 445 -16.80 -8.26 8.83
N PHE A 446 -16.39 -7.03 8.45
CA PHE A 446 -15.32 -6.79 7.48
C PHE A 446 -14.00 -7.39 7.94
N LYS A 447 -13.31 -8.07 7.02
CA LYS A 447 -12.04 -8.74 7.25
C LYS A 447 -10.91 -7.95 6.62
N THR A 448 -9.83 -7.70 7.37
CA THR A 448 -8.69 -6.91 6.89
C THR A 448 -7.56 -7.74 6.34
N ARG A 449 -7.49 -9.03 6.69
CA ARG A 449 -6.44 -9.92 6.18
C ARG A 449 -6.45 -9.94 4.66
N GLY A 450 -5.30 -9.66 4.05
CA GLY A 450 -5.15 -9.52 2.62
C GLY A 450 -5.32 -8.09 2.09
N ALA A 451 -5.80 -7.13 2.90
CA ALA A 451 -5.81 -5.72 2.51
C ALA A 451 -4.41 -5.10 2.63
N ASP A 452 -4.16 -4.05 1.87
CA ASP A 452 -2.91 -3.31 1.92
C ASP A 452 -3.07 -1.99 2.68
N GLN A 453 -2.14 -1.68 3.56
CA GLN A 453 -1.94 -0.35 4.13
C GLN A 453 -1.42 0.58 3.03
N ALA A 454 -1.94 1.79 2.89
CA ALA A 454 -1.50 2.71 1.84
C ALA A 454 -0.05 3.16 2.05
N SER A 455 0.26 3.76 3.20
CA SER A 455 1.60 4.22 3.56
C SER A 455 1.71 4.57 5.04
N PRO A 456 2.92 4.78 5.58
CA PRO A 456 3.12 5.30 6.92
C PRO A 456 2.44 6.65 7.17
N ALA A 457 2.44 7.53 6.17
CA ALA A 457 1.82 8.86 6.26
C ALA A 457 0.31 8.85 5.98
N ASN A 458 -0.24 7.73 5.51
CA ASN A 458 -1.63 7.62 5.04
C ASN A 458 -2.20 6.26 5.46
N GLN A 459 -2.46 6.11 6.75
CA GLN A 459 -2.87 4.84 7.36
C GLN A 459 -4.36 4.55 7.15
N HIS A 460 -4.70 4.02 5.99
CA HIS A 460 -5.99 3.42 5.69
C HIS A 460 -5.79 2.17 4.82
N LEU A 461 -6.76 1.27 4.77
CA LEU A 461 -6.72 0.17 3.83
C LEU A 461 -6.94 0.72 2.43
N HIS A 462 -6.03 0.34 1.52
CA HIS A 462 -5.96 0.84 0.16
C HIS A 462 -6.20 -0.28 -0.84
N ALA A 463 -7.31 -0.19 -1.58
CA ALA A 463 -7.73 -1.25 -2.50
C ALA A 463 -7.03 -1.11 -3.86
N PHE A 464 -5.72 -1.32 -3.93
CA PHE A 464 -4.94 -1.20 -5.17
C PHE A 464 -4.07 -2.42 -5.50
N GLY A 465 -3.82 -3.32 -4.56
CA GLY A 465 -2.84 -4.41 -4.69
C GLY A 465 -3.10 -5.42 -5.80
N LEU A 466 -4.32 -5.51 -6.33
CA LEU A 466 -4.63 -6.42 -7.45
C LEU A 466 -4.03 -5.97 -8.78
N ILE A 467 -3.45 -4.76 -8.87
CA ILE A 467 -2.82 -4.28 -10.10
C ILE A 467 -1.60 -5.14 -10.50
N CYS A 468 -0.91 -5.76 -9.55
CA CYS A 468 0.22 -6.66 -9.78
C CYS A 468 -0.13 -8.15 -9.58
N LEU A 469 -1.44 -8.52 -9.57
CA LEU A 469 -1.87 -9.90 -9.39
C LEU A 469 -1.22 -10.88 -10.39
N PRO A 470 -1.20 -10.61 -11.71
CA PRO A 470 -0.58 -11.54 -12.67
C PRO A 470 0.90 -11.78 -12.37
N GLU A 471 1.63 -10.73 -12.01
CA GLU A 471 3.05 -10.77 -11.72
C GLU A 471 3.34 -11.57 -10.44
N MET A 472 2.55 -11.40 -9.39
CA MET A 472 2.67 -12.17 -8.15
C MET A 472 2.43 -13.66 -8.38
N VAL A 473 1.43 -14.01 -9.19
CA VAL A 473 1.15 -15.41 -9.56
C VAL A 473 2.28 -15.98 -10.43
N ARG A 474 2.79 -15.21 -11.39
CA ARG A 474 3.93 -15.60 -12.21
C ARG A 474 5.18 -15.85 -11.35
N LEU A 475 5.46 -14.94 -10.41
CA LEU A 475 6.56 -15.08 -9.45
C LEU A 475 6.42 -16.39 -8.64
N ALA A 476 5.24 -16.66 -8.07
CA ALA A 476 4.98 -17.89 -7.32
C ALA A 476 5.24 -19.15 -8.14
N ARG A 477 4.75 -19.18 -9.40
CA ARG A 477 4.86 -20.35 -10.28
C ARG A 477 6.30 -20.60 -10.75
N VAL A 478 7.05 -19.53 -11.04
CA VAL A 478 8.44 -19.66 -11.50
C VAL A 478 9.39 -20.02 -10.36
N THR A 479 9.22 -19.40 -9.19
CA THR A 479 10.08 -19.66 -8.03
C THR A 479 9.70 -20.92 -7.24
N GLY A 480 8.47 -21.43 -7.42
CA GLY A 480 7.90 -22.52 -6.63
C GLY A 480 7.44 -22.09 -5.23
N GLU A 481 7.51 -20.79 -4.90
CA GLU A 481 7.12 -20.26 -3.60
C GLU A 481 5.62 -19.96 -3.54
N GLN A 482 4.85 -20.93 -3.07
CA GLN A 482 3.38 -20.87 -2.98
C GLN A 482 2.86 -19.69 -2.12
N TRP A 483 3.70 -19.15 -1.25
CA TRP A 483 3.41 -17.98 -0.42
C TRP A 483 2.90 -16.79 -1.23
N TYR A 484 3.53 -16.49 -2.36
CA TYR A 484 3.14 -15.34 -3.21
C TYR A 484 1.76 -15.55 -3.84
N GLU A 485 1.42 -16.76 -4.28
CA GLU A 485 0.07 -17.05 -4.81
C GLU A 485 -0.97 -17.03 -3.67
N GLN A 486 -0.65 -17.58 -2.50
CA GLN A 486 -1.55 -17.57 -1.35
C GLN A 486 -1.91 -16.14 -0.94
N THR A 487 -0.92 -15.26 -0.74
CA THR A 487 -1.17 -13.86 -0.36
C THR A 487 -1.94 -13.09 -1.43
N THR A 488 -1.77 -13.46 -2.70
CA THR A 488 -2.54 -12.89 -3.82
C THR A 488 -4.00 -13.32 -3.78
N ARG A 489 -4.28 -14.59 -3.46
CA ARG A 489 -5.65 -15.09 -3.25
C ARG A 489 -6.33 -14.41 -2.04
N GLU A 490 -5.58 -14.20 -0.95
CA GLU A 490 -6.06 -13.45 0.22
C GLU A 490 -6.41 -11.99 -0.14
N ASN A 491 -5.55 -11.34 -0.95
CA ASN A 491 -5.78 -9.97 -1.43
C ASN A 491 -7.02 -9.89 -2.34
N LEU A 492 -7.18 -10.82 -3.28
CA LEU A 492 -8.37 -10.90 -4.14
C LEU A 492 -9.65 -11.12 -3.32
N ALA A 493 -9.62 -12.01 -2.34
CA ALA A 493 -10.76 -12.28 -1.48
C ALA A 493 -11.13 -11.08 -0.61
N CYS A 494 -10.14 -10.38 -0.07
CA CYS A 494 -10.34 -9.15 0.69
C CYS A 494 -10.96 -8.04 -0.17
N PHE A 495 -10.41 -7.78 -1.36
CA PHE A 495 -10.89 -6.68 -2.20
C PHE A 495 -12.28 -6.89 -2.78
N ARG A 496 -12.75 -8.13 -2.87
CA ARG A 496 -14.15 -8.42 -3.22
C ARG A 496 -15.15 -7.91 -2.17
N GLN A 497 -14.73 -7.65 -0.93
CA GLN A 497 -15.56 -6.99 0.09
C GLN A 497 -15.75 -5.50 -0.17
N PHE A 498 -14.94 -4.89 -1.03
CA PHE A 498 -14.91 -3.44 -1.24
C PHE A 498 -16.00 -2.95 -2.18
N VAL A 499 -16.73 -3.83 -2.87
CA VAL A 499 -17.78 -3.45 -3.81
C VAL A 499 -19.18 -3.59 -3.20
N ALA A 500 -20.01 -2.55 -3.33
CA ALA A 500 -21.40 -2.60 -2.92
C ALA A 500 -22.20 -3.57 -3.83
N ARG A 501 -22.82 -4.59 -3.23
CA ARG A 501 -23.66 -5.58 -3.96
C ARG A 501 -25.04 -5.02 -4.27
N HIS A 502 -25.57 -4.26 -3.33
CA HIS A 502 -26.90 -3.66 -3.38
C HIS A 502 -26.83 -2.17 -3.06
N ASP A 503 -27.85 -1.42 -3.45
CA ASP A 503 -28.00 -0.04 -3.00
C ASP A 503 -28.15 -0.02 -1.47
N GLY A 504 -27.32 0.78 -0.80
CA GLY A 504 -27.26 0.91 0.66
C GLY A 504 -26.13 0.15 1.33
N ASP A 505 -25.46 -0.81 0.65
CA ASP A 505 -24.26 -1.44 1.18
C ASP A 505 -23.18 -0.38 1.43
N PHE A 506 -22.60 -0.36 2.63
CA PHE A 506 -21.65 0.66 3.11
C PHE A 506 -22.14 2.11 2.96
N GLY A 507 -23.44 2.33 2.76
CA GLY A 507 -24.03 3.62 2.39
C GLY A 507 -23.88 3.98 0.93
N ALA A 508 -23.31 3.11 0.11
CA ALA A 508 -23.05 3.30 -1.32
C ALA A 508 -24.20 2.80 -2.19
N ARG A 509 -24.07 2.97 -3.51
CA ARG A 509 -24.96 2.37 -4.51
C ARG A 509 -24.28 1.15 -5.15
N ARG A 510 -25.07 0.23 -5.65
CA ARG A 510 -24.60 -1.01 -6.29
C ARG A 510 -23.45 -0.74 -7.27
N GLY A 511 -22.36 -1.48 -7.13
CA GLY A 511 -21.16 -1.37 -7.95
C GLY A 511 -20.21 -0.23 -7.55
N MET A 512 -20.57 0.61 -6.59
CA MET A 512 -19.65 1.61 -6.05
C MET A 512 -18.68 0.96 -5.06
N THR A 513 -17.48 1.54 -4.96
CA THR A 513 -16.43 1.12 -4.05
C THR A 513 -15.55 2.31 -3.68
N THR A 514 -15.10 2.39 -2.43
CA THR A 514 -14.25 3.48 -1.94
C THR A 514 -12.77 3.07 -1.91
N GLU A 515 -11.89 4.05 -1.82
CA GLU A 515 -10.46 3.79 -1.62
C GLU A 515 -10.11 3.57 -0.15
N ARG A 516 -10.87 4.15 0.80
CA ARG A 516 -10.46 4.24 2.21
C ARG A 516 -11.41 3.49 3.12
N TYR A 517 -10.83 2.50 3.78
CA TYR A 517 -11.44 1.77 4.90
C TYR A 517 -10.57 2.02 6.12
N TYR A 518 -11.15 2.63 7.17
CA TYR A 518 -10.39 3.09 8.33
C TYR A 518 -10.22 1.97 9.34
N GLN A 519 -9.10 1.26 9.26
CA GLN A 519 -8.75 0.19 10.19
C GLN A 519 -8.11 0.71 11.48
N THR A 520 -7.64 1.96 11.46
CA THR A 520 -7.13 2.69 12.63
C THR A 520 -7.90 3.97 12.84
N ASP A 521 -7.60 4.70 13.91
CA ASP A 521 -8.19 5.99 14.29
C ASP A 521 -7.34 7.21 13.90
N VAL A 522 -6.43 7.05 12.92
CA VAL A 522 -5.47 8.09 12.53
C VAL A 522 -6.14 9.27 11.80
N PHE A 523 -7.01 8.99 10.84
CA PHE A 523 -7.68 10.02 10.04
C PHE A 523 -9.12 10.24 10.45
N GLU A 524 -9.85 9.15 10.66
CA GLU A 524 -11.27 9.12 10.97
C GLU A 524 -11.55 8.03 12.01
N ALA A 525 -12.76 7.98 12.48
CA ALA A 525 -13.15 6.95 13.44
C ALA A 525 -12.94 5.54 12.89
N LYS A 526 -12.21 4.70 13.62
CA LYS A 526 -11.97 3.29 13.28
C LYS A 526 -13.28 2.57 12.93
N GLY A 527 -13.31 1.89 11.81
CA GLY A 527 -14.47 1.15 11.32
C GLY A 527 -15.40 1.95 10.41
N GLY A 528 -15.03 3.18 10.03
CA GLY A 528 -15.69 3.97 8.99
C GLY A 528 -15.12 3.75 7.60
N VAL A 529 -15.70 4.42 6.61
CA VAL A 529 -15.24 4.47 5.22
C VAL A 529 -15.35 5.88 4.67
N LEU A 530 -14.56 6.23 3.65
CA LEU A 530 -14.74 7.46 2.90
C LEU A 530 -15.97 7.34 1.99
N PRO A 531 -17.00 8.23 2.06
CA PRO A 531 -18.25 8.08 1.32
C PRO A 531 -18.15 8.54 -0.15
N LEU A 532 -17.07 8.18 -0.82
CA LEU A 532 -16.79 8.46 -2.23
C LEU A 532 -16.46 7.16 -2.96
N SER A 533 -17.08 6.94 -4.12
CA SER A 533 -16.65 5.89 -5.05
C SER A 533 -15.48 6.38 -5.87
N HIS A 534 -14.49 5.52 -6.03
CA HIS A 534 -13.28 5.82 -6.78
C HIS A 534 -13.14 4.90 -7.98
N ALA A 535 -12.80 5.47 -9.15
CA ALA A 535 -12.64 4.69 -10.37
C ALA A 535 -11.50 3.68 -10.26
N TRP A 536 -10.40 4.04 -9.59
CA TRP A 536 -9.26 3.12 -9.43
C TRP A 536 -9.60 1.90 -8.56
N THR A 537 -10.37 2.05 -7.49
CA THR A 537 -10.76 0.91 -6.65
C THR A 537 -11.63 -0.07 -7.43
N GLY A 538 -12.66 0.44 -8.13
CA GLY A 538 -13.49 -0.39 -9.01
C GLY A 538 -12.70 -0.96 -10.19
N GLY A 539 -11.82 -0.16 -10.78
CA GLY A 539 -11.00 -0.53 -11.93
C GLY A 539 -9.96 -1.60 -11.60
N VAL A 540 -9.26 -1.46 -10.47
CA VAL A 540 -8.29 -2.47 -10.00
C VAL A 540 -8.99 -3.76 -9.60
N LEU A 541 -10.15 -3.68 -8.94
CA LEU A 541 -10.96 -4.88 -8.65
C LEU A 541 -11.37 -5.60 -9.93
N LEU A 542 -11.86 -4.85 -10.94
CA LEU A 542 -12.22 -5.42 -12.24
C LEU A 542 -11.02 -6.07 -12.91
N TYR A 543 -9.88 -5.37 -12.99
CA TYR A 543 -8.65 -5.88 -13.57
C TYR A 543 -8.18 -7.16 -12.87
N GLY A 544 -8.15 -7.17 -11.55
CA GLY A 544 -7.72 -8.32 -10.76
C GLY A 544 -8.66 -9.52 -10.91
N CYS A 545 -9.98 -9.30 -10.93
CA CYS A 545 -10.95 -10.36 -11.17
C CYS A 545 -10.81 -10.96 -12.58
N GLU A 546 -10.67 -10.14 -13.62
CA GLU A 546 -10.45 -10.63 -15.00
C GLU A 546 -9.14 -11.42 -15.11
N ALA A 547 -8.07 -10.95 -14.48
CA ALA A 547 -6.81 -11.66 -14.44
C ALA A 547 -6.91 -12.99 -13.67
N ALA A 548 -7.62 -13.01 -12.55
CA ALA A 548 -7.84 -14.21 -11.76
C ALA A 548 -8.61 -15.29 -12.54
N LEU A 549 -9.67 -14.89 -13.25
CA LEU A 549 -10.46 -15.77 -14.10
C LEU A 549 -9.61 -16.39 -15.24
N GLU A 550 -8.74 -15.60 -15.85
CA GLU A 550 -7.83 -16.07 -16.89
C GLU A 550 -6.76 -17.04 -16.36
N LEU A 551 -6.27 -16.79 -15.15
CA LEU A 551 -5.24 -17.60 -14.50
C LEU A 551 -5.78 -18.84 -13.76
N GLY A 552 -7.10 -18.96 -13.62
CA GLY A 552 -7.78 -20.06 -12.93
C GLY A 552 -7.62 -20.02 -11.41
N LEU A 553 -7.61 -18.81 -10.84
CA LEU A 553 -7.48 -18.59 -9.38
C LEU A 553 -8.81 -18.72 -8.64
#